data_ca9e4921026388c20c64150879fb751d
#
_entry.id   ca9e4921026388c20c64150879fb751d
#
_cell.length_a   1.000
_cell.length_b   1.000
_cell.length_c   1.000
_cell.angle_alpha   90.00
_cell.angle_beta   90.00
_cell.angle_gamma   90.00
#
_symmetry.space_group_name_H-M   'P 1'
#
loop_
_entity.id
_entity.type
_entity.pdbx_description
1 polymer ?
#
loop_
_entity_poly.entity_id
_entity_poly.type
_entity_poly.pdbx_seq_one_letter_code
_entity_poly.pdbx_strand_id
1 'polypeptide(L)'
;MFELQFIAFVAIGASVGGFVNGIAGFGTGLFALGWWLLVLPPKESVLLVVALSLVSGLQGVVAVKQKLNWPRLIRFLAPAFVGLPLGFLFLESINAQFLKVLVGTLLLFFGVFFAFRANFPRMATDNNFGDMLTGFAGGVLGSTAGLSGALPTIWSSLHGLSLIHISEPTRRSD
;
A
#
# COMPACT_ATOMS: atom_id res chain seq x y z
N MET A 1 -17.81 23.92 17.15
CA MET A 1 -18.00 22.56 17.66
C MET A 1 -17.91 21.51 16.56
N PHE A 2 -18.59 21.68 15.42
CA PHE A 2 -18.51 20.76 14.26
C PHE A 2 -17.11 20.61 13.66
N GLU A 3 -16.34 21.68 13.55
CA GLU A 3 -14.97 21.61 13.00
C GLU A 3 -14.04 20.78 13.87
N LEU A 4 -14.12 20.88 15.18
CA LEU A 4 -13.28 20.10 16.09
C LEU A 4 -13.61 18.61 16.03
N GLN A 5 -14.88 18.25 15.92
CA GLN A 5 -15.33 16.86 15.76
C GLN A 5 -14.85 16.30 14.41
N PHE A 6 -14.91 17.09 13.35
CA PHE A 6 -14.43 16.71 12.03
C PHE A 6 -12.91 16.46 12.02
N ILE A 7 -12.14 17.40 12.60
CA ILE A 7 -10.68 17.26 12.73
C ILE A 7 -10.33 16.02 13.55
N ALA A 8 -11.02 15.80 14.68
CA ALA A 8 -10.81 14.61 15.51
C ALA A 8 -11.11 13.31 14.73
N PHE A 9 -12.19 13.30 13.95
CA PHE A 9 -12.57 12.14 13.12
C PHE A 9 -11.51 11.81 12.06
N VAL A 10 -11.00 12.83 11.37
CA VAL A 10 -9.93 12.69 10.38
C VAL A 10 -8.63 12.23 11.03
N ALA A 11 -8.29 12.79 12.21
CA ALA A 11 -7.08 12.43 12.93
C ALA A 11 -7.10 10.98 13.46
N ILE A 12 -8.27 10.48 13.90
CA ILE A 12 -8.43 9.07 14.30
C ILE A 12 -8.15 8.15 13.13
N GLY A 13 -8.78 8.42 11.97
CA GLY A 13 -8.56 7.62 10.76
C GLY A 13 -7.10 7.62 10.31
N ALA A 14 -6.44 8.79 10.35
CA ALA A 14 -5.02 8.93 10.04
C ALA A 14 -4.14 8.13 11.02
N SER A 15 -4.43 8.20 12.32
CA SER A 15 -3.66 7.52 13.35
C SER A 15 -3.77 6.00 13.24
N VAL A 16 -4.99 5.48 13.06
CA VAL A 16 -5.22 4.04 12.88
C VAL A 16 -4.58 3.55 11.58
N GLY A 17 -4.80 4.27 10.47
CA GLY A 17 -4.20 3.92 9.18
C GLY A 17 -2.67 3.98 9.21
N GLY A 18 -2.09 4.99 9.86
CA GLY A 18 -0.65 5.13 10.05
C GLY A 18 -0.06 4.03 10.93
N PHE A 19 -0.73 3.66 12.02
CA PHE A 19 -0.33 2.57 12.89
C PHE A 19 -0.29 1.22 12.14
N VAL A 20 -1.36 0.91 11.40
CA VAL A 20 -1.41 -0.31 10.59
C VAL A 20 -0.33 -0.31 9.51
N ASN A 21 -0.11 0.83 8.86
CA ASN A 21 0.96 0.98 7.87
C ASN A 21 2.34 0.76 8.48
N GLY A 22 2.58 1.23 9.70
CA GLY A 22 3.84 1.02 10.41
C GLY A 22 4.13 -0.46 10.70
N ILE A 23 3.10 -1.25 10.99
CA ILE A 23 3.25 -2.70 11.27
C ILE A 23 3.31 -3.53 9.98
N ALA A 24 2.40 -3.27 9.04
CA ALA A 24 2.22 -4.09 7.85
C ALA A 24 3.04 -3.61 6.65
N GLY A 25 3.58 -2.39 6.70
CA GLY A 25 4.28 -1.77 5.57
C GLY A 25 3.34 -1.26 4.46
N PHE A 26 2.03 -1.37 4.66
CA PHE A 26 0.96 -0.85 3.80
C PHE A 26 -0.33 -0.78 4.64
N GLY A 27 -1.38 -0.19 4.10
CA GLY A 27 -2.70 -0.22 4.77
C GLY A 27 -3.23 1.14 5.20
N THR A 28 -2.44 2.22 5.09
CA THR A 28 -2.94 3.58 5.32
C THR A 28 -4.22 3.81 4.50
N GLY A 29 -4.18 3.43 3.20
CA GLY A 29 -5.32 3.55 2.31
C GLY A 29 -6.52 2.73 2.76
N LEU A 30 -6.31 1.47 3.13
CA LEU A 30 -7.41 0.58 3.51
C LEU A 30 -8.19 1.10 4.73
N PHE A 31 -7.49 1.42 5.79
CA PHE A 31 -8.13 1.79 7.06
C PHE A 31 -8.57 3.26 7.07
N ALA A 32 -7.70 4.18 6.68
CA ALA A 32 -8.02 5.60 6.67
C ALA A 32 -9.09 5.92 5.62
N LEU A 33 -9.01 5.36 4.40
CA LEU A 33 -9.99 5.58 3.35
C LEU A 33 -11.36 5.04 3.73
N GLY A 34 -11.42 3.80 4.25
CA GLY A 34 -12.68 3.21 4.71
C GLY A 34 -13.37 4.06 5.77
N TRP A 35 -12.59 4.63 6.67
CA TRP A 35 -13.08 5.53 7.71
C TRP A 35 -13.55 6.88 7.14
N TRP A 36 -12.73 7.52 6.30
CA TRP A 36 -13.03 8.85 5.76
C TRP A 36 -14.18 8.86 4.76
N LEU A 37 -14.39 7.78 4.00
CA LEU A 37 -15.54 7.65 3.10
C LEU A 37 -16.91 7.65 3.81
N LEU A 38 -16.93 7.60 5.14
CA LEU A 38 -18.17 7.77 5.91
C LEU A 38 -18.64 9.23 5.92
N VAL A 39 -17.71 10.18 5.83
CA VAL A 39 -17.99 11.62 6.01
C VAL A 39 -17.51 12.46 4.82
N LEU A 40 -16.45 12.05 4.14
CA LEU A 40 -15.85 12.80 3.04
C LEU A 40 -16.23 12.23 1.66
N PRO A 41 -16.28 13.08 0.62
CA PRO A 41 -16.37 12.64 -0.76
C PRO A 41 -15.18 11.74 -1.14
N PRO A 42 -15.35 10.81 -2.12
CA PRO A 42 -14.31 9.88 -2.54
C PRO A 42 -13.01 10.55 -2.94
N LYS A 43 -13.09 11.62 -3.74
CA LYS A 43 -11.92 12.34 -4.24
C LYS A 43 -11.08 12.93 -3.13
N GLU A 44 -11.70 13.58 -2.15
CA GLU A 44 -11.02 14.18 -0.99
C GLU A 44 -10.41 13.11 -0.10
N SER A 45 -11.15 12.02 0.16
CA SER A 45 -10.66 10.89 0.95
C SER A 45 -9.42 10.26 0.34
N VAL A 46 -9.41 10.03 -0.98
CA VAL A 46 -8.25 9.46 -1.69
C VAL A 46 -7.06 10.43 -1.68
N LEU A 47 -7.28 11.74 -1.90
CA LEU A 47 -6.22 12.74 -1.85
C LEU A 47 -5.53 12.78 -0.47
N LEU A 48 -6.31 12.73 0.62
CA LEU A 48 -5.78 12.66 1.98
C LEU A 48 -4.96 11.39 2.21
N VAL A 49 -5.44 10.24 1.73
CA VAL A 49 -4.69 8.98 1.82
C VAL A 49 -3.38 9.05 1.05
N VAL A 50 -3.38 9.60 -0.16
CA VAL A 50 -2.16 9.77 -0.96
C VAL A 50 -1.17 10.68 -0.24
N ALA A 51 -1.62 11.80 0.29
CA ALA A 51 -0.78 12.73 1.05
C ALA A 51 -0.17 12.05 2.29
N LEU A 52 -0.98 11.33 3.07
CA LEU A 52 -0.52 10.60 4.25
C LEU A 52 0.46 9.47 3.88
N SER A 53 0.21 8.77 2.78
CA SER A 53 1.08 7.72 2.28
C SER A 53 2.44 8.25 1.80
N LEU A 54 2.46 9.45 1.19
CA LEU A 54 3.71 10.11 0.81
C LEU A 54 4.55 10.47 2.05
N VAL A 55 3.92 11.04 3.07
CA VAL A 55 4.62 11.41 4.32
C VAL A 55 5.19 10.17 5.01
N SER A 56 4.39 9.12 5.16
CA SER A 56 4.85 7.87 5.79
C SER A 56 5.88 7.13 4.93
N GLY A 57 5.76 7.18 3.60
CA GLY A 57 6.75 6.63 2.67
C GLY A 57 8.11 7.32 2.78
N LEU A 58 8.13 8.65 2.83
CA LEU A 58 9.35 9.43 3.03
C LEU A 58 10.02 9.10 4.37
N GLN A 59 9.25 8.99 5.45
CA GLN A 59 9.76 8.56 6.75
C GLN A 59 10.35 7.15 6.69
N GLY A 60 9.71 6.22 5.98
CA GLY A 60 10.21 4.87 5.75
C GLY A 60 11.56 4.86 5.03
N VAL A 61 11.70 5.64 3.96
CA VAL A 61 12.97 5.75 3.21
C VAL A 61 14.09 6.31 4.09
N VAL A 62 13.80 7.32 4.90
CA VAL A 62 14.79 7.92 5.82
C VAL A 62 15.18 6.96 6.94
N ALA A 63 14.23 6.17 7.45
CA ALA A 63 14.46 5.21 8.53
C ALA A 63 15.29 4.01 8.08
N VAL A 64 15.10 3.56 6.83
CA VAL A 64 15.85 2.44 6.25
C VAL A 64 17.17 2.94 5.69
N LYS A 65 18.20 3.03 6.54
CA LYS A 65 19.60 3.38 6.13
C LYS A 65 20.30 2.28 5.33
N GLN A 66 19.61 1.25 4.90
CA GLN A 66 20.18 0.10 4.19
C GLN A 66 20.30 0.37 2.69
N LYS A 67 21.17 -0.40 2.02
CA LYS A 67 21.38 -0.31 0.57
C LYS A 67 20.10 -0.68 -0.17
N LEU A 68 19.33 0.32 -0.61
CA LEU A 68 18.20 0.11 -1.51
C LEU A 68 18.68 -0.52 -2.82
N ASN A 69 18.00 -1.56 -3.24
CA ASN A 69 18.20 -2.12 -4.58
C ASN A 69 17.49 -1.23 -5.62
N TRP A 70 18.17 -0.17 -6.05
CA TRP A 70 17.64 0.82 -7.00
C TRP A 70 17.10 0.21 -8.29
N PRO A 71 17.78 -0.76 -8.94
CA PRO A 71 17.23 -1.38 -10.17
C PRO A 71 15.88 -2.03 -9.96
N ARG A 72 15.68 -2.71 -8.82
CA ARG A 72 14.40 -3.35 -8.50
C ARG A 72 13.34 -2.32 -8.12
N LEU A 73 13.71 -1.32 -7.34
CA LEU A 73 12.80 -0.23 -6.97
C LEU A 73 12.25 0.49 -8.19
N ILE A 74 13.09 0.79 -9.19
CA ILE A 74 12.68 1.43 -10.44
C ILE A 74 11.71 0.54 -11.23
N ARG A 75 11.88 -0.80 -11.22
CA ARG A 75 10.95 -1.73 -11.88
C ARG A 75 9.54 -1.68 -11.32
N PHE A 76 9.39 -1.36 -10.04
CA PHE A 76 8.07 -1.14 -9.43
C PHE A 76 7.57 0.29 -9.65
N LEU A 77 8.41 1.29 -9.44
CA LEU A 77 8.02 2.69 -9.49
C LEU A 77 7.70 3.19 -10.91
N ALA A 78 8.51 2.83 -11.91
CA ALA A 78 8.29 3.33 -13.27
C ALA A 78 6.91 2.91 -13.83
N PRO A 79 6.48 1.64 -13.76
CA PRO A 79 5.13 1.26 -14.16
C PRO A 79 4.04 1.85 -13.25
N ALA A 80 4.32 2.03 -11.94
CA ALA A 80 3.37 2.65 -11.03
C ALA A 80 3.06 4.10 -11.44
N PHE A 81 4.06 4.86 -11.89
CA PHE A 81 3.85 6.22 -12.41
C PHE A 81 2.96 6.25 -13.65
N VAL A 82 2.94 5.21 -14.47
CA VAL A 82 2.01 5.08 -15.60
C VAL A 82 0.61 4.69 -15.11
N GLY A 83 0.53 3.84 -14.09
CA GLY A 83 -0.73 3.41 -13.48
C GLY A 83 -1.47 4.54 -12.74
N LEU A 84 -0.76 5.47 -12.11
CA LEU A 84 -1.34 6.57 -11.35
C LEU A 84 -2.35 7.43 -12.15
N PRO A 85 -2.02 7.98 -13.34
CA PRO A 85 -2.96 8.77 -14.13
C PRO A 85 -4.20 7.96 -14.51
N LEU A 86 -4.04 6.70 -14.88
CA LEU A 86 -5.16 5.83 -15.24
C LEU A 86 -6.11 5.61 -14.07
N GLY A 87 -5.58 5.37 -12.88
CA GLY A 87 -6.41 5.22 -11.69
C GLY A 87 -7.13 6.52 -11.31
N PHE A 88 -6.53 7.69 -11.52
CA PHE A 88 -7.22 8.97 -11.34
C PHE A 88 -8.39 9.17 -12.31
N LEU A 89 -8.22 8.80 -13.58
CA LEU A 89 -9.32 8.83 -14.56
C LEU A 89 -10.48 7.92 -14.13
N PHE A 90 -10.18 6.74 -13.61
CA PHE A 90 -11.20 5.86 -13.06
C PHE A 90 -11.90 6.45 -11.83
N LEU A 91 -11.14 7.09 -10.92
CA LEU A 91 -11.69 7.69 -9.71
C LEU A 91 -12.76 8.75 -10.01
N GLU A 92 -12.62 9.51 -11.10
CA GLU A 92 -13.61 10.50 -11.52
C GLU A 92 -14.95 9.88 -11.93
N SER A 93 -14.94 8.65 -12.42
CA SER A 93 -16.13 7.91 -12.88
C SER A 93 -16.75 7.02 -11.79
N ILE A 94 -16.05 6.81 -10.66
CA ILE A 94 -16.47 5.90 -9.59
C ILE A 94 -17.33 6.65 -8.57
N ASN A 95 -18.50 6.10 -8.25
CA ASN A 95 -19.32 6.61 -7.16
C ASN A 95 -18.82 6.11 -5.79
N ALA A 96 -19.19 6.84 -4.73
CA ALA A 96 -18.75 6.54 -3.35
C ALA A 96 -19.15 5.12 -2.89
N GLN A 97 -20.30 4.61 -3.32
CA GLN A 97 -20.76 3.29 -2.94
C GLN A 97 -19.91 2.18 -3.54
N PHE A 98 -19.54 2.31 -4.82
CA PHE A 98 -18.66 1.35 -5.48
C PHE A 98 -17.27 1.36 -4.84
N LEU A 99 -16.74 2.54 -4.52
CA LEU A 99 -15.44 2.65 -3.86
C LEU A 99 -15.44 2.00 -2.47
N LYS A 100 -16.52 2.18 -1.68
CA LYS A 100 -16.67 1.51 -0.37
C LYS A 100 -16.68 -0.02 -0.50
N VAL A 101 -17.41 -0.54 -1.46
CA VAL A 101 -17.46 -1.99 -1.73
C VAL A 101 -16.11 -2.50 -2.17
N LEU A 102 -15.44 -1.79 -3.08
CA LEU A 102 -14.10 -2.13 -3.55
C LEU A 102 -13.10 -2.18 -2.39
N VAL A 103 -13.04 -1.13 -1.58
CA VAL A 103 -12.13 -1.05 -0.42
C VAL A 103 -12.46 -2.14 0.59
N GLY A 104 -13.74 -2.37 0.90
CA GLY A 104 -14.17 -3.44 1.82
C GLY A 104 -13.79 -4.83 1.33
N THR A 105 -13.99 -5.10 0.03
CA THR A 105 -13.59 -6.38 -0.59
C THR A 105 -12.07 -6.58 -0.54
N LEU A 106 -11.30 -5.53 -0.84
CA LEU A 106 -9.85 -5.58 -0.76
C LEU A 106 -9.37 -5.78 0.68
N LEU A 107 -10.01 -5.13 1.67
CA LEU A 107 -9.72 -5.37 3.10
C LEU A 107 -9.91 -6.84 3.49
N LEU A 108 -11.03 -7.44 3.09
CA LEU A 108 -11.29 -8.85 3.33
C LEU A 108 -10.26 -9.74 2.65
N PHE A 109 -10.00 -9.48 1.37
CA PHE A 109 -9.01 -10.24 0.60
C PHE A 109 -7.61 -10.18 1.23
N PHE A 110 -7.15 -8.99 1.57
CA PHE A 110 -5.84 -8.82 2.23
C PHE A 110 -5.85 -9.43 3.62
N GLY A 111 -6.91 -9.28 4.41
CA GLY A 111 -7.04 -9.88 5.73
C GLY A 111 -6.91 -11.40 5.69
N VAL A 112 -7.65 -12.04 4.78
CA VAL A 112 -7.58 -13.49 4.55
C VAL A 112 -6.20 -13.91 4.05
N PHE A 113 -5.65 -13.19 3.06
CA PHE A 113 -4.33 -13.50 2.52
C PHE A 113 -3.25 -13.47 3.62
N PHE A 114 -3.21 -12.42 4.45
CA PHE A 114 -2.21 -12.30 5.50
C PHE A 114 -2.43 -13.28 6.66
N ALA A 115 -3.67 -13.67 6.95
CA ALA A 115 -3.97 -14.70 7.94
C ALA A 115 -3.44 -16.08 7.53
N PHE A 116 -3.49 -16.40 6.23
CA PHE A 116 -3.05 -17.70 5.70
C PHE A 116 -1.66 -17.66 5.04
N ARG A 117 -1.00 -16.52 5.00
CA ARG A 117 0.28 -16.30 4.31
C ARG A 117 1.37 -17.32 4.69
N ALA A 118 1.40 -17.77 5.94
CA ALA A 118 2.40 -18.73 6.42
C ALA A 118 2.35 -20.08 5.68
N ASN A 119 1.22 -20.40 5.06
CA ASN A 119 0.98 -21.68 4.36
C ASN A 119 1.35 -21.60 2.86
N PHE A 120 1.68 -20.42 2.33
CA PHE A 120 2.02 -20.29 0.90
C PHE A 120 3.50 -20.61 0.66
N PRO A 121 3.81 -21.43 -0.36
CA PRO A 121 5.19 -21.72 -0.74
C PRO A 121 5.88 -20.44 -1.24
N ARG A 122 7.14 -20.26 -0.86
CA ARG A 122 7.97 -19.16 -1.35
C ARG A 122 8.33 -19.42 -2.81
N MET A 123 8.03 -18.46 -3.68
CA MET A 123 8.44 -18.52 -5.07
C MET A 123 9.90 -18.07 -5.18
N ALA A 124 10.77 -18.96 -5.69
CA ALA A 124 12.20 -18.70 -5.79
C ALA A 124 12.61 -17.94 -7.08
N THR A 125 11.67 -17.63 -7.97
CA THR A 125 11.98 -17.11 -9.30
C THR A 125 11.87 -15.59 -9.32
N ASP A 126 12.98 -14.90 -9.60
CA ASP A 126 12.99 -13.47 -9.93
C ASP A 126 12.25 -13.26 -11.25
N ASN A 127 11.07 -12.69 -11.20
CA ASN A 127 10.25 -12.39 -12.36
C ASN A 127 10.12 -10.87 -12.55
N ASN A 128 10.96 -10.33 -13.42
CA ASN A 128 10.97 -8.91 -13.74
C ASN A 128 9.61 -8.41 -14.27
N PHE A 129 8.91 -9.24 -15.03
CA PHE A 129 7.58 -8.91 -15.56
C PHE A 129 6.55 -8.82 -14.43
N GLY A 130 6.61 -9.73 -13.46
CA GLY A 130 5.77 -9.68 -12.26
C GLY A 130 6.01 -8.42 -11.42
N ASP A 131 7.26 -7.99 -11.27
CA ASP A 131 7.63 -6.74 -10.59
C ASP A 131 6.98 -5.52 -11.29
N MET A 132 7.04 -5.47 -12.63
CA MET A 132 6.43 -4.39 -13.42
C MET A 132 4.89 -4.41 -13.36
N LEU A 133 4.28 -5.58 -13.48
CA LEU A 133 2.82 -5.72 -13.44
C LEU A 133 2.25 -5.34 -12.07
N THR A 134 2.89 -5.80 -11.00
CA THR A 134 2.49 -5.43 -9.63
C THR A 134 2.74 -3.97 -9.32
N GLY A 135 3.79 -3.37 -9.88
CA GLY A 135 4.03 -1.94 -9.81
C GLY A 135 2.93 -1.13 -10.51
N PHE A 136 2.59 -1.49 -11.75
CA PHE A 136 1.52 -0.86 -12.51
C PHE A 136 0.16 -0.95 -11.81
N ALA A 137 -0.23 -2.17 -11.42
CA ALA A 137 -1.47 -2.40 -10.70
C ALA A 137 -1.49 -1.68 -9.33
N GLY A 138 -0.34 -1.62 -8.65
CA GLY A 138 -0.15 -0.82 -7.43
C GLY A 138 -0.33 0.68 -7.68
N GLY A 139 0.10 1.20 -8.83
CA GLY A 139 -0.14 2.58 -9.23
C GLY A 139 -1.62 2.88 -9.44
N VAL A 140 -2.34 2.04 -10.19
CA VAL A 140 -3.79 2.16 -10.41
C VAL A 140 -4.56 2.09 -9.08
N LEU A 141 -4.29 1.08 -8.25
CA LEU A 141 -4.93 0.94 -6.94
C LEU A 141 -4.52 2.04 -5.97
N GLY A 142 -3.32 2.57 -6.11
CA GLY A 142 -2.81 3.68 -5.30
C GLY A 142 -3.61 4.95 -5.50
N SER A 143 -3.92 5.29 -6.74
CA SER A 143 -4.68 6.50 -7.09
C SER A 143 -6.19 6.32 -6.97
N THR A 144 -6.72 5.09 -7.03
CA THR A 144 -8.17 4.83 -6.85
C THR A 144 -8.55 4.58 -5.40
N ALA A 145 -7.74 3.82 -4.67
CA ALA A 145 -8.05 3.33 -3.32
C ALA A 145 -6.93 3.56 -2.28
N GLY A 146 -5.88 4.31 -2.62
CA GLY A 146 -4.75 4.56 -1.72
C GLY A 146 -3.90 3.33 -1.41
N LEU A 147 -3.94 2.31 -2.26
CA LEU A 147 -3.34 0.98 -2.03
C LEU A 147 -2.05 0.73 -2.82
N SER A 148 -1.25 1.77 -3.05
CA SER A 148 -0.02 1.70 -3.85
C SER A 148 0.97 0.63 -3.37
N GLY A 149 1.09 0.43 -2.06
CA GLY A 149 2.03 -0.53 -1.46
C GLY A 149 1.52 -1.96 -1.33
N ALA A 150 0.22 -2.21 -1.45
CA ALA A 150 -0.37 -3.51 -1.11
C ALA A 150 0.09 -4.65 -2.04
N LEU A 151 -0.03 -4.46 -3.34
CA LEU A 151 0.39 -5.47 -4.33
C LEU A 151 1.91 -5.70 -4.35
N PRO A 152 2.77 -4.67 -4.39
CA PRO A 152 4.21 -4.86 -4.27
C PRO A 152 4.62 -5.57 -2.98
N THR A 153 3.95 -5.30 -1.85
CA THR A 153 4.24 -5.97 -0.57
C THR A 153 3.85 -7.46 -0.60
N ILE A 154 2.68 -7.81 -1.15
CA ILE A 154 2.29 -9.21 -1.34
C ILE A 154 3.29 -9.91 -2.24
N TRP A 155 3.58 -9.32 -3.39
CA TRP A 155 4.51 -9.90 -4.37
C TRP A 155 5.89 -10.14 -3.76
N SER A 156 6.45 -9.13 -3.10
CA SER A 156 7.74 -9.25 -2.42
C SER A 156 7.71 -10.30 -1.32
N SER A 157 6.59 -10.44 -0.60
CA SER A 157 6.45 -11.42 0.47
C SER A 157 6.39 -12.86 -0.03
N LEU A 158 5.80 -13.09 -1.21
CA LEU A 158 5.76 -14.41 -1.86
C LEU A 158 7.15 -14.83 -2.39
N HIS A 159 7.98 -13.86 -2.77
CA HIS A 159 9.33 -14.10 -3.25
C HIS A 159 10.40 -14.13 -2.13
N GLY A 160 9.99 -14.18 -0.88
CA GLY A 160 10.91 -14.28 0.26
C GLY A 160 11.76 -13.03 0.51
N LEU A 161 11.42 -11.90 -0.13
CA LEU A 161 12.12 -10.62 0.00
C LEU A 161 11.65 -9.85 1.24
N SER A 162 11.57 -10.52 2.37
CA SER A 162 11.31 -9.84 3.64
C SER A 162 12.52 -8.97 3.97
N LEU A 163 12.28 -7.68 4.19
CA LEU A 163 13.30 -6.72 4.65
C LEU A 163 14.00 -7.17 5.95
N ILE A 164 13.44 -8.15 6.66
CA ILE A 164 13.94 -8.69 7.92
C ILE A 164 15.05 -9.73 7.68
N HIS A 165 15.14 -10.38 6.51
CA HIS A 165 16.17 -11.39 6.21
C HIS A 165 17.47 -10.85 5.63
N ILE A 166 17.61 -9.53 5.46
CA ILE A 166 18.86 -8.90 4.97
C ILE A 166 19.96 -8.87 6.06
N SER A 167 19.63 -9.23 7.31
CA SER A 167 20.56 -9.15 8.45
C SER A 167 21.17 -10.48 8.90
N GLU A 168 20.86 -11.63 8.28
CA GLU A 168 21.62 -12.84 8.54
C GLU A 168 22.86 -12.90 7.64
N PRO A 169 24.08 -12.71 8.22
CA PRO A 169 25.28 -13.04 7.49
C PRO A 169 25.25 -14.54 7.19
N THR A 170 25.34 -14.89 5.91
CA THR A 170 25.58 -16.26 5.47
C THR A 170 26.71 -16.86 6.33
N ARG A 171 26.33 -17.65 7.31
CA ARG A 171 27.27 -18.53 7.99
C ARG A 171 27.71 -19.55 6.95
N ARG A 172 28.84 -19.29 6.31
CA ARG A 172 29.59 -20.32 5.58
C ARG A 172 29.89 -21.39 6.60
N SER A 173 29.28 -22.54 6.43
CA SER A 173 29.78 -23.79 6.99
C SER A 173 30.97 -24.21 6.13
N ASP A 174 32.17 -23.97 6.64
CA ASP A 174 33.36 -24.70 6.24
C ASP A 174 33.28 -26.10 6.83
#